data_8759dba5c905e974e76f3a9c225e6e74
#
_entry.id   8759dba5c905e974e76f3a9c225e6e74
#
_cell.length_a   1.000
_cell.length_b   1.000
_cell.length_c   1.000
_cell.angle_alpha   90.00
_cell.angle_beta   90.00
_cell.angle_gamma   90.00
#
_symmetry.space_group_name_H-M   'P 1'
#
loop_
_entity.id
_entity.type
_entity.pdbx_description
1 polymer ?
#
loop_
_entity_poly.entity_id
_entity_poly.type
_entity_poly.pdbx_seq_one_letter_code
_entity_poly.pdbx_strand_id
1 'polypeptide(L)'
;MTRPTGNPRADAALVLVAAMTGRERSTDLLDRFQRAYPREAERDAGLLHELVLGVLRRRLALVAVVSRFASRPFERLDPVVRETLLVSAYQALYLTRIPVHARVSAAVDAARMLAGEGAGRFVNAVGRADRKSVV
;
A
#
# COMPACT_ATOMS: atom_id res chain seq x y z
N MET A 1 0.11 -16.62 -11.48
CA MET A 1 -0.27 -15.26 -11.89
C MET A 1 -1.09 -14.61 -10.79
N THR A 2 -0.74 -13.41 -10.41
CA THR A 2 -1.42 -12.69 -9.34
C THR A 2 -2.80 -12.21 -9.79
N ARG A 3 -3.81 -12.45 -8.97
CA ARG A 3 -5.19 -12.06 -9.26
C ARG A 3 -5.65 -10.91 -8.37
N PRO A 4 -6.50 -10.01 -8.88
CA PRO A 4 -7.10 -8.98 -8.06
C PRO A 4 -7.94 -9.57 -6.93
N THR A 5 -7.89 -8.92 -5.77
CA THR A 5 -8.68 -9.33 -4.60
C THR A 5 -9.99 -8.57 -4.48
N GLY A 6 -10.12 -7.47 -5.20
CA GLY A 6 -11.25 -6.55 -5.06
C GLY A 6 -11.04 -5.50 -4.00
N ASN A 7 -9.95 -5.58 -3.24
CA ASN A 7 -9.57 -4.56 -2.27
C ASN A 7 -8.46 -3.69 -2.88
N PRO A 8 -8.71 -2.39 -3.13
CA PRO A 8 -7.74 -1.58 -3.87
C PRO A 8 -6.41 -1.41 -3.15
N ARG A 9 -6.40 -1.43 -1.83
CA ARG A 9 -5.16 -1.30 -1.05
C ARG A 9 -4.31 -2.56 -1.15
N ALA A 10 -4.95 -3.71 -1.03
CA ALA A 10 -4.28 -4.99 -1.22
C ALA A 10 -3.80 -5.15 -2.66
N ASP A 11 -4.65 -4.80 -3.60
CA ASP A 11 -4.33 -4.93 -5.03
C ASP A 11 -3.17 -4.01 -5.42
N ALA A 12 -3.09 -2.81 -4.83
CA ALA A 12 -1.95 -1.91 -5.08
C ALA A 12 -0.63 -2.58 -4.68
N ALA A 13 -0.60 -3.22 -3.51
CA ALA A 13 0.60 -3.93 -3.06
C ALA A 13 0.95 -5.09 -4.01
N LEU A 14 -0.05 -5.84 -4.45
CA LEU A 14 0.16 -6.95 -5.39
C LEU A 14 0.71 -6.48 -6.73
N VAL A 15 0.17 -5.38 -7.27
CA VAL A 15 0.67 -4.77 -8.51
C VAL A 15 2.13 -4.35 -8.33
N LEU A 16 2.45 -3.72 -7.20
CA LEU A 16 3.82 -3.26 -6.94
C LEU A 16 4.81 -4.42 -6.80
N VAL A 17 4.41 -5.49 -6.12
CA VAL A 17 5.25 -6.69 -6.02
C VAL A 17 5.57 -7.22 -7.42
N ALA A 18 4.56 -7.38 -8.26
CA ALA A 18 4.76 -7.89 -9.63
C ALA A 18 5.60 -6.93 -10.47
N ALA A 19 5.38 -5.62 -10.35
CA ALA A 19 6.15 -4.62 -11.06
C ALA A 19 7.63 -4.63 -10.65
N MET A 20 7.91 -4.82 -9.36
CA MET A 20 9.29 -4.86 -8.87
C MET A 20 10.05 -6.11 -9.31
N THR A 21 9.36 -7.17 -9.70
CA THR A 21 10.04 -8.35 -10.28
C THR A 21 10.49 -8.11 -11.73
N GLY A 22 10.02 -7.05 -12.36
CA GLY A 22 10.41 -6.67 -13.72
C GLY A 22 9.81 -7.52 -14.83
N ARG A 23 8.87 -8.41 -14.53
CA ARG A 23 8.26 -9.28 -15.55
C ARG A 23 7.22 -8.59 -16.42
N GLU A 24 6.53 -7.61 -15.85
CA GLU A 24 5.54 -6.81 -16.55
C GLU A 24 5.70 -5.34 -16.17
N ARG A 25 5.25 -4.46 -17.06
CA ARG A 25 5.24 -3.03 -16.75
C ARG A 25 4.15 -2.74 -15.72
N SER A 26 4.41 -1.80 -14.83
CA SER A 26 3.43 -1.38 -13.83
C SER A 26 2.14 -0.87 -14.47
N THR A 27 2.23 -0.19 -15.61
CA THR A 27 1.06 0.31 -16.33
C THR A 27 0.18 -0.81 -16.87
N ASP A 28 0.78 -1.87 -17.40
CA ASP A 28 0.05 -3.02 -17.94
C ASP A 28 -0.63 -3.81 -16.82
N LEU A 29 0.09 -4.01 -15.72
CA LEU A 29 -0.45 -4.67 -14.53
C LEU A 29 -1.62 -3.90 -13.95
N LEU A 30 -1.45 -2.58 -13.81
CA LEU A 30 -2.47 -1.71 -13.25
C LEU A 30 -3.74 -1.75 -14.10
N ASP A 31 -3.59 -1.66 -15.41
CA ASP A 31 -4.70 -1.71 -16.35
C ASP A 31 -5.47 -3.04 -16.23
N ARG A 32 -4.76 -4.15 -16.17
CA ARG A 32 -5.37 -5.47 -16.02
C ARG A 32 -6.14 -5.59 -14.70
N PHE A 33 -5.56 -5.09 -13.61
CA PHE A 33 -6.22 -5.13 -12.30
C PHE A 33 -7.46 -4.22 -12.28
N GLN A 34 -7.36 -3.03 -12.87
CA GLN A 34 -8.50 -2.10 -12.92
C GLN A 34 -9.68 -2.66 -13.71
N ARG A 35 -9.40 -3.37 -14.81
CA ARG A 35 -10.46 -3.98 -15.62
C ARG A 35 -11.25 -5.05 -14.88
N ALA A 36 -10.66 -5.66 -13.87
CA ALA A 36 -11.33 -6.66 -13.07
C ALA A 36 -12.34 -6.05 -12.09
N TYR A 37 -12.30 -4.73 -11.87
CA TYR A 37 -13.23 -4.06 -10.99
C TYR A 37 -14.54 -3.80 -11.73
N PRO A 38 -15.70 -4.05 -11.08
CA PRO A 38 -16.99 -3.73 -11.72
C PRO A 38 -17.19 -2.22 -11.78
N ARG A 39 -18.12 -1.77 -12.63
CA ARG A 39 -18.44 -0.34 -12.77
C ARG A 39 -18.84 0.30 -11.44
N GLU A 40 -19.55 -0.44 -10.60
CA GLU A 40 -20.01 0.03 -9.30
C GLU A 40 -18.84 0.34 -8.36
N ALA A 41 -17.67 -0.22 -8.63
CA ALA A 41 -16.46 -0.04 -7.84
C ALA A 41 -15.46 0.94 -8.50
N GLU A 42 -15.96 1.90 -9.26
CA GLU A 42 -15.10 2.88 -9.95
C GLU A 42 -14.19 3.65 -8.98
N ARG A 43 -14.71 4.00 -7.81
CA ARG A 43 -13.90 4.70 -6.79
C ARG A 43 -12.74 3.84 -6.32
N ASP A 44 -12.99 2.54 -6.14
CA ASP A 44 -11.93 1.61 -5.72
C ASP A 44 -10.89 1.43 -6.82
N ALA A 45 -11.33 1.36 -8.08
CA ALA A 45 -10.40 1.31 -9.21
C ALA A 45 -9.54 2.57 -9.29
N GLY A 46 -10.13 3.74 -9.04
CA GLY A 46 -9.42 5.01 -8.98
C GLY A 46 -8.42 5.06 -7.83
N LEU A 47 -8.79 4.56 -6.67
CA LEU A 47 -7.90 4.48 -5.52
C LEU A 47 -6.72 3.56 -5.80
N LEU A 48 -6.97 2.40 -6.41
CA LEU A 48 -5.90 1.48 -6.83
C LEU A 48 -4.88 2.22 -7.71
N HIS A 49 -5.36 2.95 -8.70
CA HIS A 49 -4.49 3.72 -9.60
C HIS A 49 -3.66 4.74 -8.83
N GLU A 50 -4.30 5.52 -7.96
CA GLU A 50 -3.64 6.54 -7.16
C GLU A 50 -2.57 5.93 -6.25
N LEU A 51 -2.86 4.82 -5.59
CA LEU A 51 -1.93 4.19 -4.67
C LEU A 51 -0.69 3.66 -5.39
N VAL A 52 -0.87 2.99 -6.53
CA VAL A 52 0.27 2.46 -7.30
C VAL A 52 1.16 3.59 -7.79
N LEU A 53 0.60 4.60 -8.44
CA LEU A 53 1.39 5.71 -8.95
C LEU A 53 2.00 6.55 -7.84
N GLY A 54 1.26 6.75 -6.75
CA GLY A 54 1.76 7.51 -5.60
C GLY A 54 2.98 6.86 -4.97
N VAL A 55 2.92 5.55 -4.76
CA VAL A 55 4.05 4.81 -4.20
C VAL A 55 5.25 4.86 -5.14
N LEU A 56 5.04 4.67 -6.45
CA LEU A 56 6.13 4.71 -7.41
C LEU A 56 6.82 6.08 -7.43
N ARG A 57 6.05 7.16 -7.39
CA ARG A 57 6.59 8.52 -7.40
C ARG A 57 7.36 8.88 -6.13
N ARG A 58 6.94 8.35 -5.00
CA ARG A 58 7.48 8.73 -3.68
C ARG A 58 8.22 7.59 -2.99
N ARG A 59 8.64 6.61 -3.77
CA ARG A 59 9.21 5.38 -3.23
C ARG A 59 10.37 5.62 -2.27
N LEU A 60 11.32 6.46 -2.63
CA LEU A 60 12.49 6.72 -1.77
C LEU A 60 12.09 7.29 -0.41
N ALA A 61 11.19 8.27 -0.41
CA ALA A 61 10.70 8.86 0.84
C ALA A 61 9.93 7.84 1.68
N LEU A 62 9.09 7.01 1.03
CA LEU A 62 8.31 6.00 1.73
C LEU A 62 9.19 4.89 2.33
N VAL A 63 10.21 4.46 1.59
CA VAL A 63 11.18 3.49 2.11
C VAL A 63 11.88 4.03 3.35
N ALA A 64 12.25 5.32 3.34
CA ALA A 64 12.86 5.96 4.49
C ALA A 64 11.94 5.95 5.70
N VAL A 65 10.65 6.27 5.51
CA VAL A 65 9.65 6.25 6.59
C VAL A 65 9.48 4.84 7.15
N VAL A 66 9.25 3.85 6.28
CA VAL A 66 9.04 2.47 6.70
C VAL A 66 10.28 1.94 7.43
N SER A 67 11.48 2.27 6.94
CA SER A 67 12.73 1.81 7.53
C SER A 67 12.94 2.31 8.95
N ARG A 68 12.40 3.49 9.29
CA ARG A 68 12.50 4.03 10.65
C ARG A 68 11.75 3.20 11.67
N PHE A 69 10.71 2.48 11.26
CA PHE A 69 9.87 1.69 12.15
C PHE A 69 10.13 0.20 12.05
N ALA A 70 10.89 -0.24 11.04
CA ALA A 70 11.17 -1.66 10.85
C ALA A 70 12.30 -2.11 11.76
N SER A 71 12.15 -3.31 12.33
CA SER A 71 13.19 -3.92 13.16
C SER A 71 14.24 -4.64 12.33
N ARG A 72 13.98 -4.86 11.05
CA ARG A 72 14.90 -5.52 10.11
C ARG A 72 15.13 -4.61 8.91
N PRO A 73 16.26 -4.76 8.19
CA PRO A 73 16.51 -4.02 6.97
C PRO A 73 15.35 -4.19 5.98
N PHE A 74 14.95 -3.10 5.33
CA PHE A 74 13.83 -3.10 4.40
C PHE A 74 13.98 -4.17 3.31
N GLU A 75 15.20 -4.36 2.81
CA GLU A 75 15.49 -5.31 1.73
C GLU A 75 15.30 -6.76 2.14
N ARG A 76 15.30 -7.04 3.45
CA ARG A 76 15.12 -8.39 3.99
C ARG A 76 13.67 -8.73 4.30
N LEU A 77 12.79 -7.75 4.21
CA LEU A 77 11.37 -7.99 4.39
C LEU A 77 10.83 -8.77 3.19
N ASP A 78 9.82 -9.59 3.43
CA ASP A 78 9.11 -10.28 2.35
C ASP A 78 8.56 -9.25 1.35
N PRO A 79 8.64 -9.50 0.03
CA PRO A 79 8.18 -8.53 -0.97
C PRO A 79 6.74 -8.06 -0.75
N VAL A 80 5.83 -8.95 -0.38
CA VAL A 80 4.43 -8.56 -0.10
C VAL A 80 4.37 -7.64 1.11
N VAL A 81 5.13 -7.94 2.16
CA VAL A 81 5.20 -7.09 3.35
C VAL A 81 5.77 -5.71 2.99
N ARG A 82 6.86 -5.68 2.25
CA ARG A 82 7.49 -4.41 1.82
C ARG A 82 6.49 -3.50 1.12
N GLU A 83 5.87 -4.01 0.06
CA GLU A 83 4.97 -3.18 -0.74
C GLU A 83 3.71 -2.80 0.03
N THR A 84 3.20 -3.70 0.87
CA THR A 84 2.06 -3.41 1.75
C THR A 84 2.39 -2.25 2.69
N LEU A 85 3.57 -2.24 3.27
CA LEU A 85 3.99 -1.17 4.18
C LEU A 85 4.17 0.16 3.43
N LEU A 86 4.69 0.14 2.21
CA LEU A 86 4.82 1.35 1.40
C LEU A 86 3.44 1.92 1.04
N VAL A 87 2.50 1.08 0.62
CA VAL A 87 1.13 1.49 0.32
C VAL A 87 0.47 2.10 1.56
N SER A 88 0.69 1.47 2.71
CA SER A 88 0.11 1.93 3.97
C SER A 88 0.69 3.27 4.40
N ALA A 89 2.01 3.44 4.28
CA ALA A 89 2.66 4.71 4.58
C ALA A 89 2.18 5.82 3.64
N TYR A 90 2.01 5.51 2.36
CA TYR A 90 1.47 6.47 1.41
C TYR A 90 0.08 6.95 1.82
N GLN A 91 -0.79 6.03 2.21
CA GLN A 91 -2.13 6.39 2.66
C GLN A 91 -2.08 7.31 3.88
N ALA A 92 -1.27 6.95 4.86
CA ALA A 92 -1.17 7.73 6.10
C ALA A 92 -0.66 9.14 5.84
N LEU A 93 0.29 9.31 4.92
CA LEU A 93 0.97 10.58 4.71
C LEU A 93 0.34 11.46 3.63
N TYR A 94 -0.21 10.86 2.58
CA TYR A 94 -0.59 11.61 1.38
C TYR A 94 -2.08 11.61 1.03
N LEU A 95 -2.88 10.72 1.61
CA LEU A 95 -4.33 10.72 1.36
C LEU A 95 -5.05 11.64 2.36
N THR A 96 -4.68 12.92 2.37
CA THR A 96 -5.15 13.88 3.38
C THR A 96 -6.66 14.18 3.31
N ARG A 97 -7.31 13.89 2.18
CA ARG A 97 -8.77 14.08 2.05
C ARG A 97 -9.59 13.02 2.80
N ILE A 98 -8.93 11.95 3.28
CA ILE A 98 -9.58 10.91 4.07
C ILE A 98 -9.18 11.12 5.54
N PRO A 99 -10.14 11.10 6.49
CA PRO A 99 -9.80 11.25 7.91
C PRO A 99 -8.74 10.26 8.36
N VAL A 100 -7.81 10.71 9.21
CA VAL A 100 -6.64 9.92 9.61
C VAL A 100 -7.01 8.54 10.12
N HIS A 101 -7.98 8.44 11.04
CA HIS A 101 -8.35 7.13 11.60
C HIS A 101 -8.93 6.20 10.53
N ALA A 102 -9.65 6.73 9.56
CA ALA A 102 -10.23 5.91 8.50
C ALA A 102 -9.16 5.37 7.54
N ARG A 103 -8.19 6.19 7.15
CA ARG A 103 -7.11 5.71 6.27
C ARG A 103 -6.17 4.76 6.99
N VAL A 104 -5.89 4.97 8.27
CA VAL A 104 -5.06 4.04 9.06
C VAL A 104 -5.80 2.71 9.24
N SER A 105 -7.08 2.75 9.59
CA SER A 105 -7.88 1.54 9.75
C SER A 105 -7.93 0.71 8.46
N ALA A 106 -8.17 1.37 7.32
CA ALA A 106 -8.20 0.70 6.02
C ALA A 106 -6.83 0.12 5.65
N ALA A 107 -5.75 0.83 5.96
CA ALA A 107 -4.39 0.36 5.73
C ALA A 107 -4.06 -0.86 6.59
N VAL A 108 -4.48 -0.84 7.86
CA VAL A 108 -4.29 -1.96 8.79
C VAL A 108 -5.02 -3.20 8.28
N ASP A 109 -6.27 -3.04 7.84
CA ASP A 109 -7.05 -4.17 7.32
C ASP A 109 -6.41 -4.79 6.08
N ALA A 110 -5.95 -3.98 5.15
CA ALA A 110 -5.27 -4.46 3.95
C ALA A 110 -3.95 -5.15 4.30
N ALA A 111 -3.18 -4.59 5.23
CA ALA A 111 -1.92 -5.18 5.66
C ALA A 111 -2.15 -6.52 6.34
N ARG A 112 -3.17 -6.61 7.19
CA ARG A 112 -3.53 -7.85 7.87
C ARG A 112 -3.95 -8.93 6.86
N MET A 113 -4.74 -8.55 5.86
CA MET A 113 -5.20 -9.47 4.83
C MET A 113 -4.05 -10.05 4.01
N LEU A 114 -3.07 -9.23 3.64
CA LEU A 114 -1.97 -9.64 2.77
C LEU A 114 -0.78 -10.23 3.50
N ALA A 115 -0.44 -9.70 4.67
CA ALA A 115 0.82 -9.99 5.33
C ALA A 115 0.67 -10.38 6.80
N GLY A 116 -0.56 -10.56 7.28
CA GLY A 116 -0.84 -11.09 8.60
C GLY A 116 -0.92 -10.03 9.71
N GLU A 117 -1.17 -10.50 10.92
CA GLU A 117 -1.41 -9.63 12.09
C GLU A 117 -0.21 -8.75 12.44
N GLY A 118 1.01 -9.26 12.25
CA GLY A 118 2.21 -8.47 12.51
C GLY A 118 2.30 -7.23 11.64
N ALA A 119 1.96 -7.38 10.36
CA ALA A 119 1.94 -6.24 9.43
C ALA A 119 0.87 -5.22 9.83
N GLY A 120 -0.31 -5.70 10.24
CA GLY A 120 -1.37 -4.80 10.73
C GLY A 120 -0.92 -4.00 11.95
N ARG A 121 -0.26 -4.63 12.90
CA ARG A 121 0.28 -3.95 14.09
C ARG A 121 1.33 -2.91 13.71
N PHE A 122 2.21 -3.23 12.77
CA PHE A 122 3.24 -2.31 12.29
C PHE A 122 2.60 -1.05 11.68
N VAL A 123 1.63 -1.24 10.79
CA VAL A 123 0.93 -0.13 10.13
C VAL A 123 0.22 0.75 11.15
N ASN A 124 -0.40 0.14 12.15
CA ASN A 124 -1.07 0.90 13.21
C ASN A 124 -0.06 1.75 13.99
N ALA A 125 1.13 1.23 14.27
CA ALA A 125 2.19 1.96 14.93
C ALA A 125 2.68 3.16 14.10
N VAL A 126 2.88 2.97 12.80
CA VAL A 126 3.26 4.04 11.87
C VAL A 126 2.20 5.14 11.87
N GLY A 127 0.92 4.76 11.79
CA GLY A 127 -0.17 5.72 11.80
C GLY A 127 -0.25 6.55 13.07
N ARG A 128 0.01 5.93 14.22
CA ARG A 128 0.05 6.65 15.50
C ARG A 128 1.22 7.62 15.58
N ALA A 129 2.39 7.20 15.11
CA ALA A 129 3.59 8.04 15.12
C ALA A 129 3.40 9.27 14.23
N ASP A 130 2.79 9.09 13.06
CA ASP A 130 2.50 10.18 12.13
C ASP A 130 1.57 11.22 12.78
N ARG A 131 0.52 10.76 13.47
CA ARG A 131 -0.41 11.65 14.17
C ARG A 131 0.29 12.47 15.24
N LYS A 132 1.27 11.90 15.92
CA LYS A 132 2.03 12.61 16.95
C LYS A 132 2.99 13.62 16.37
N SER A 133 3.54 13.37 15.18
CA SER A 133 4.51 14.27 14.57
C SER A 133 3.89 15.45 13.84
N VAL A 134 2.58 15.51 13.70
CA VAL A 134 1.86 16.60 13.01
C VAL A 134 1.47 17.73 13.98
N VAL A 135 1.86 17.64 15.20
CA VAL A 135 1.55 18.68 16.21
C VAL A 135 2.39 19.94 15.97
#